data_3ce9848da9f7d8ca45d904af6acfbb02
#
_entry.id   3ce9848da9f7d8ca45d904af6acfbb02
#
_cell.length_a   1.000
_cell.length_b   1.000
_cell.length_c   1.000
_cell.angle_alpha   90.00
_cell.angle_beta   90.00
_cell.angle_gamma   90.00
#
_symmetry.space_group_name_H-M   'P 1'
#
loop_
_entity.id
_entity.type
_entity.pdbx_description
1 polymer ?
#
loop_
_entity_poly.entity_id
_entity_poly.type
_entity_poly.pdbx_seq_one_letter_code
_entity_poly.pdbx_strand_id
1 'polypeptide(L)'
;MAGGRDLEAQILRRVRSIPPGFVATYGDLCPEAPRRAGAVMASNDDPGLPWHRVVRADGSLAVGERQRRLLEAEGVPFRGHRVDLREAWFAVEDSV
;
A
#
# COMPACT_ATOMS: atom_id res chain seq x y z
N MET A 1 -25.91 -6.26 4.55
CA MET A 1 -24.87 -7.27 4.45
C MET A 1 -23.58 -6.67 3.94
N ALA A 2 -22.53 -6.90 4.66
CA ALA A 2 -21.23 -6.48 4.19
C ALA A 2 -20.94 -7.15 2.86
N GLY A 3 -20.35 -6.49 1.98
CA GLY A 3 -20.03 -7.04 0.70
C GLY A 3 -18.75 -6.43 0.21
N GLY A 4 -18.61 -6.40 -1.09
CA GLY A 4 -17.44 -5.82 -1.69
C GLY A 4 -17.24 -4.38 -1.31
N ARG A 5 -18.34 -3.64 -1.07
CA ARG A 5 -18.23 -2.22 -0.74
C ARG A 5 -17.58 -1.99 0.62
N ASP A 6 -17.96 -2.78 1.62
CA ASP A 6 -17.36 -2.64 2.95
C ASP A 6 -15.90 -3.03 2.92
N LEU A 7 -15.57 -4.09 2.19
CA LEU A 7 -14.18 -4.51 2.07
C LEU A 7 -13.37 -3.46 1.30
N GLU A 8 -13.94 -2.91 0.25
CA GLU A 8 -13.28 -1.86 -0.52
C GLU A 8 -13.00 -0.64 0.34
N ALA A 9 -14.00 -0.18 1.10
CA ALA A 9 -13.83 0.96 1.99
C ALA A 9 -12.77 0.69 3.05
N GLN A 10 -12.73 -0.54 3.55
CA GLN A 10 -11.75 -0.93 4.55
C GLN A 10 -10.35 -0.92 3.97
N ILE A 11 -10.17 -1.46 2.76
CA ILE A 11 -8.88 -1.45 2.08
C ILE A 11 -8.39 -0.01 1.89
N LEU A 12 -9.25 0.87 1.39
CA LEU A 12 -8.88 2.26 1.14
C LEU A 12 -8.53 2.99 2.43
N ARG A 13 -9.26 2.70 3.51
CA ARG A 13 -8.97 3.29 4.80
C ARG A 13 -7.60 2.88 5.31
N ARG A 14 -7.25 1.61 5.10
CA ARG A 14 -5.93 1.12 5.49
C ARG A 14 -4.83 1.79 4.68
N VAL A 15 -5.04 1.97 3.37
CA VAL A 15 -4.06 2.70 2.54
C VAL A 15 -3.85 4.09 3.08
N ARG A 16 -4.92 4.79 3.40
CA ARG A 16 -4.83 6.17 3.88
C ARG A 16 -4.15 6.28 5.24
N SER A 17 -4.08 5.20 5.99
CA SER A 17 -3.43 5.22 7.30
C SER A 17 -1.92 5.13 7.23
N ILE A 18 -1.35 4.76 6.08
CA ILE A 18 0.10 4.63 5.95
C ILE A 18 0.74 6.01 5.89
N PRO A 19 1.59 6.35 6.87
CA PRO A 19 2.18 7.69 6.89
C PRO A 19 3.32 7.82 5.88
N PRO A 20 3.68 9.07 5.52
CA PRO A 20 4.84 9.28 4.66
C PRO A 20 6.10 8.68 5.26
N GLY A 21 6.94 8.09 4.41
CA GLY A 21 8.17 7.45 4.86
C GLY A 21 8.00 5.98 5.19
N PHE A 22 6.79 5.47 5.12
CA PHE A 22 6.48 4.07 5.44
C PHE A 22 5.69 3.42 4.32
N VAL A 23 5.68 2.09 4.31
CA VAL A 23 4.95 1.32 3.31
C VAL A 23 4.23 0.14 3.97
N ALA A 24 3.23 -0.37 3.28
CA ALA A 24 2.56 -1.62 3.63
C ALA A 24 2.47 -2.48 2.38
N THR A 25 2.15 -3.75 2.53
CA THR A 25 2.03 -4.65 1.39
C THR A 25 0.58 -4.86 1.03
N TYR A 26 0.35 -5.38 -0.18
CA TYR A 26 -1.01 -5.73 -0.60
C TYR A 26 -1.64 -6.73 0.36
N GLY A 27 -0.83 -7.67 0.88
CA GLY A 27 -1.32 -8.64 1.85
C GLY A 27 -1.72 -8.00 3.18
N ASP A 28 -1.08 -6.90 3.56
CA ASP A 28 -1.47 -6.17 4.77
C ASP A 28 -2.85 -5.54 4.61
N LEU A 29 -3.16 -5.11 3.39
CA LEU A 29 -4.43 -4.44 3.13
C LEU A 29 -5.59 -5.41 3.06
N CYS A 30 -5.34 -6.61 2.55
CA CYS A 30 -6.38 -7.63 2.43
C CYS A 30 -5.73 -9.01 2.50
N PRO A 31 -5.51 -9.53 3.71
CA PRO A 31 -4.80 -10.80 3.87
C PRO A 31 -5.44 -11.97 3.12
N GLU A 32 -6.77 -12.00 3.05
CA GLU A 32 -7.46 -13.09 2.40
C GLU A 32 -7.31 -13.07 0.88
N ALA A 33 -7.10 -11.87 0.32
CA ALA A 33 -7.05 -11.72 -1.13
C ALA A 33 -6.21 -10.50 -1.52
N PRO A 34 -4.89 -10.60 -1.48
CA PRO A 34 -4.04 -9.44 -1.81
C PRO A 34 -4.31 -8.86 -3.19
N ARG A 35 -4.71 -9.70 -4.15
CA ARG A 35 -5.06 -9.22 -5.49
C ARG A 35 -6.25 -8.27 -5.46
N ARG A 36 -7.16 -8.49 -4.53
CA ARG A 36 -8.32 -7.63 -4.38
C ARG A 36 -7.89 -6.21 -4.01
N ALA A 37 -6.93 -6.10 -3.10
CA ALA A 37 -6.39 -4.80 -2.74
C ALA A 37 -5.81 -4.09 -3.95
N GLY A 38 -5.07 -4.82 -4.77
CA GLY A 38 -4.51 -4.24 -6.00
C GLY A 38 -5.60 -3.76 -6.95
N ALA A 39 -6.66 -4.54 -7.12
CA ALA A 39 -7.76 -4.16 -8.00
C ALA A 39 -8.50 -2.93 -7.49
N VAL A 40 -8.73 -2.87 -6.19
CA VAL A 40 -9.40 -1.71 -5.57
C VAL A 40 -8.57 -0.45 -5.80
N MET A 41 -7.27 -0.53 -5.61
CA MET A 41 -6.40 0.62 -5.80
C MET A 41 -6.33 1.03 -7.26
N ALA A 42 -6.28 0.05 -8.17
CA ALA A 42 -6.19 0.34 -9.60
C ALA A 42 -7.45 1.04 -10.13
N SER A 43 -8.61 0.74 -9.55
CA SER A 43 -9.87 1.33 -9.98
C SER A 43 -10.22 2.62 -9.23
N ASN A 44 -9.43 2.98 -8.21
CA ASN A 44 -9.69 4.19 -7.44
C ASN A 44 -9.05 5.38 -8.15
N ASP A 45 -9.80 6.45 -8.31
CA ASP A 45 -9.30 7.65 -9.01
C ASP A 45 -9.13 8.85 -8.08
N ASP A 46 -9.10 8.61 -6.76
CA ASP A 46 -8.83 9.68 -5.80
C ASP A 46 -7.37 10.09 -5.90
N PRO A 47 -7.07 11.32 -6.35
CA PRO A 47 -5.66 11.75 -6.49
C PRO A 47 -4.94 11.87 -5.16
N GLY A 48 -5.67 11.93 -4.04
CA GLY A 48 -5.07 12.01 -2.71
C GLY A 48 -4.74 10.67 -2.10
N LEU A 49 -5.10 9.57 -2.76
CA LEU A 49 -4.82 8.25 -2.21
C LEU A 49 -3.31 7.96 -2.29
N PRO A 50 -2.65 7.65 -1.16
CA PRO A 50 -1.20 7.39 -1.18
C PRO A 50 -0.90 5.97 -1.68
N TRP A 51 -1.29 5.70 -2.92
CA TRP A 51 -1.13 4.38 -3.53
C TRP A 51 0.34 3.95 -3.59
N HIS A 52 1.24 4.91 -3.69
CA HIS A 52 2.67 4.62 -3.81
C HIS A 52 3.25 3.98 -2.54
N ARG A 53 2.54 4.08 -1.42
CA ARG A 53 2.99 3.49 -0.15
C ARG A 53 2.59 2.03 -0.01
N VAL A 54 2.06 1.43 -1.08
CA VAL A 54 1.71 0.01 -1.08
C VAL A 54 2.63 -0.73 -2.03
N VAL A 55 3.29 -1.76 -1.52
CA VAL A 55 4.29 -2.51 -2.28
C VAL A 55 3.98 -4.00 -2.23
N ARG A 56 4.67 -4.77 -3.05
CA ARG A 56 4.52 -6.22 -3.03
C ARG A 56 5.16 -6.80 -1.78
N ALA A 57 4.80 -8.04 -1.47
CA ALA A 57 5.24 -8.70 -0.23
C ALA A 57 6.76 -8.73 -0.08
N ASP A 58 7.49 -8.73 -1.18
CA ASP A 58 8.94 -8.74 -1.16
C ASP A 58 9.56 -7.34 -1.21
N GLY A 59 8.74 -6.30 -1.14
CA GLY A 59 9.19 -4.92 -1.21
C GLY A 59 9.33 -4.37 -2.61
N SER A 60 9.11 -5.17 -3.65
CA SER A 60 9.22 -4.69 -5.01
C SER A 60 8.02 -3.81 -5.37
N LEU A 61 8.21 -2.98 -6.40
CA LEU A 61 7.23 -1.96 -6.78
C LEU A 61 6.40 -2.42 -7.96
N ALA A 62 5.08 -2.26 -7.86
CA ALA A 62 4.18 -2.64 -8.94
C ALA A 62 4.18 -1.60 -10.07
N VAL A 63 4.49 -0.35 -9.78
CA VAL A 63 4.39 0.75 -10.74
C VAL A 63 5.76 1.29 -11.18
N GLY A 64 6.83 0.69 -10.69
CA GLY A 64 8.16 0.98 -11.19
C GLY A 64 8.70 2.35 -10.79
N GLU A 65 9.30 3.04 -11.76
CA GLU A 65 10.09 4.25 -11.48
C GLU A 65 9.27 5.37 -10.87
N ARG A 66 8.06 5.56 -11.35
CA ARG A 66 7.21 6.63 -10.80
C ARG A 66 6.94 6.43 -9.32
N GLN A 67 6.66 5.18 -8.95
CA GLN A 67 6.42 4.85 -7.55
C GLN A 67 7.69 5.05 -6.73
N ARG A 68 8.82 4.63 -7.28
CA ARG A 68 10.10 4.77 -6.59
C ARG A 68 10.42 6.23 -6.28
N ARG A 69 10.21 7.11 -7.24
CA ARG A 69 10.48 8.53 -7.03
C ARG A 69 9.65 9.10 -5.89
N LEU A 70 8.38 8.72 -5.83
CA LEU A 70 7.51 9.20 -4.76
C LEU A 70 7.98 8.70 -3.40
N LEU A 71 8.37 7.43 -3.32
CA LEU A 71 8.85 6.86 -2.07
C LEU A 71 10.19 7.46 -1.65
N GLU A 72 11.10 7.66 -2.60
CA GLU A 72 12.39 8.28 -2.30
C GLU A 72 12.20 9.69 -1.79
N ALA A 73 11.26 10.43 -2.35
CA ALA A 73 10.97 11.78 -1.89
C ALA A 73 10.48 11.81 -0.45
N GLU A 74 9.90 10.71 0.02
CA GLU A 74 9.46 10.58 1.41
C GLU A 74 10.52 9.98 2.32
N GLY A 75 11.69 9.68 1.79
CA GLY A 75 12.77 9.13 2.59
C GLY A 75 12.70 7.63 2.83
N VAL A 76 11.90 6.91 2.05
CA VAL A 76 11.78 5.47 2.22
C VAL A 76 13.08 4.79 1.81
N PRO A 77 13.68 3.97 2.68
CA PRO A 77 14.93 3.28 2.33
C PRO A 77 14.70 2.11 1.39
N PHE A 78 15.65 1.93 0.48
CA PHE A 78 15.63 0.85 -0.49
C PHE A 78 16.86 -0.03 -0.34
N ARG A 79 16.70 -1.30 -0.72
CA ARG A 79 17.81 -2.23 -0.90
C ARG A 79 17.72 -2.72 -2.34
N GLY A 80 18.57 -2.13 -3.22
CA GLY A 80 18.47 -2.40 -4.64
C GLY A 80 17.14 -1.93 -5.20
N HIS A 81 16.38 -2.83 -5.78
CA HIS A 81 15.09 -2.51 -6.40
C HIS A 81 13.91 -2.62 -5.45
N ARG A 82 14.15 -2.98 -4.21
CA ARG A 82 13.08 -3.25 -3.25
C ARG A 82 13.14 -2.31 -2.09
N VAL A 83 11.98 -1.96 -1.56
CA VAL A 83 11.91 -1.22 -0.30
C VAL A 83 12.48 -2.10 0.81
N ASP A 84 13.25 -1.49 1.69
CA ASP A 84 13.75 -2.18 2.88
C ASP A 84 12.61 -2.26 3.89
N LEU A 85 11.89 -3.39 3.87
CA LEU A 85 10.72 -3.56 4.72
C LEU A 85 11.07 -3.63 6.19
N ARG A 86 12.30 -3.96 6.53
CA ARG A 86 12.72 -3.97 7.93
C ARG A 86 12.68 -2.56 8.53
N GLU A 87 12.98 -1.56 7.70
CA GLU A 87 13.05 -0.18 8.15
C GLU A 87 11.75 0.57 7.94
N ALA A 88 11.02 0.23 6.87
CA ALA A 88 9.92 1.08 6.41
C ALA A 88 8.53 0.47 6.57
N TRP A 89 8.43 -0.77 7.04
CA TRP A 89 7.12 -1.42 7.11
C TRP A 89 6.25 -0.79 8.20
N PHE A 90 5.02 -0.49 7.83
CA PHE A 90 4.01 0.05 8.74
C PHE A 90 2.91 -0.98 8.93
N ALA A 91 2.63 -1.31 10.17
CA ALA A 91 1.58 -2.28 10.48
C ALA A 91 0.22 -1.59 10.42
N VAL A 92 -0.51 -1.79 9.32
CA VAL A 92 -1.85 -1.24 9.23
C VAL A 92 -2.76 -2.00 10.18
N GLU A 93 -3.63 -1.28 10.87
CA GLU A 93 -4.52 -1.87 11.84
C GLU A 93 -5.94 -1.84 11.35
N ASP A 94 -6.69 -2.83 11.78
CA ASP A 94 -8.11 -2.88 11.59
C ASP A 94 -8.72 -2.09 12.73
N SER A 95 -8.98 -0.83 12.53
CA SER A 95 -9.68 -0.12 13.58
C SER A 95 -11.15 -0.50 13.49
N VAL A 96 -11.60 -1.11 14.50
CA VAL A 96 -12.96 -1.59 14.59
C VAL A 96 -13.88 -0.47 15.00
#